data_e92fdcf0d8d007ee54b453b0e3119cde
#
_entry.id   e92fdcf0d8d007ee54b453b0e3119cde
#
_cell.length_a   1.000
_cell.length_b   1.000
_cell.length_c   1.000
_cell.angle_alpha   90.00
_cell.angle_beta   90.00
_cell.angle_gamma   90.00
#
_symmetry.space_group_name_H-M   'P 1'
#
loop_
_entity.id
_entity.type
_entity.pdbx_description
1 polymer ?
#
loop_
_entity_poly.entity_id
_entity_poly.type
_entity_poly.pdbx_seq_one_letter_code
_entity_poly.pdbx_strand_id
1 'polypeptide(L)'
;MQRLANKFGTDLEHGLRVSKVALHMFAQLQSHQKLAVLRNERPGRKLAWAAQLHEIGSRISHADYHKHGAYILENSDAMGFTLSELHRLSLLVLGHRGKLRKLEIDFEDEVFIEQLLALRLAVILCHARRDPDLGGLQLSRPADRDKTFSLSCRPKWAQNYPQSAHLLREEVLAWQKIPWSLTLSGC
;
A
#
# COMPACT_ATOMS: atom_id res chain seq x y z
N MET A 1 -12.52 9.30 -8.97
CA MET A 1 -11.06 9.16 -8.88
C MET A 1 -10.33 9.47 -10.18
N GLN A 2 -10.73 8.94 -11.33
CA GLN A 2 -10.05 9.21 -12.60
C GLN A 2 -10.02 10.71 -12.98
N ARG A 3 -11.10 11.46 -12.72
CA ARG A 3 -11.11 12.93 -12.93
C ARG A 3 -10.05 13.63 -12.05
N LEU A 4 -9.87 13.20 -10.81
CA LEU A 4 -8.89 13.76 -9.89
C LEU A 4 -7.46 13.43 -10.38
N ALA A 5 -7.20 12.18 -10.76
CA ALA A 5 -5.93 11.76 -11.34
C ALA A 5 -5.57 12.58 -12.59
N ASN A 6 -6.52 12.78 -13.50
CA ASN A 6 -6.32 13.58 -14.71
C ASN A 6 -6.07 15.06 -14.39
N LYS A 7 -6.83 15.63 -13.44
CA LYS A 7 -6.67 17.05 -13.01
C LYS A 7 -5.24 17.33 -12.51
N PHE A 8 -4.66 16.38 -11.79
CA PHE A 8 -3.30 16.51 -11.25
C PHE A 8 -2.24 15.83 -12.13
N GLY A 9 -2.60 15.31 -13.29
CA GLY A 9 -1.67 14.74 -14.28
C GLY A 9 -0.80 13.64 -13.71
N THR A 10 -1.40 12.72 -12.93
CA THR A 10 -0.69 11.54 -12.41
C THR A 10 -0.34 10.59 -13.54
N ASP A 11 0.75 9.83 -13.37
CA ASP A 11 1.08 8.72 -14.27
C ASP A 11 0.06 7.58 -14.07
N LEU A 12 -0.95 7.54 -14.95
CA LEU A 12 -2.04 6.58 -14.87
C LEU A 12 -1.56 5.14 -15.06
N GLU A 13 -0.58 4.91 -15.93
CA GLU A 13 -0.04 3.58 -16.19
C GLU A 13 0.67 3.05 -14.95
N HIS A 14 1.53 3.88 -14.34
CA HIS A 14 2.20 3.51 -13.10
C HIS A 14 1.21 3.32 -11.95
N GLY A 15 0.24 4.21 -11.80
CA GLY A 15 -0.82 4.08 -10.80
C GLY A 15 -1.64 2.78 -10.94
N LEU A 16 -1.96 2.37 -12.17
CA LEU A 16 -2.64 1.09 -12.44
C LEU A 16 -1.73 -0.11 -12.11
N ARG A 17 -0.43 -0.04 -12.41
CA ARG A 17 0.56 -1.06 -12.06
C ARG A 17 0.62 -1.25 -10.54
N VAL A 18 0.80 -0.15 -9.79
CA VAL A 18 0.83 -0.19 -8.31
C VAL A 18 -0.50 -0.71 -7.76
N SER A 19 -1.63 -0.30 -8.33
CA SER A 19 -2.96 -0.79 -7.94
C SER A 19 -3.10 -2.30 -8.12
N LYS A 20 -2.67 -2.85 -9.25
CA LYS A 20 -2.69 -4.30 -9.52
C LYS A 20 -1.85 -5.07 -8.50
N VAL A 21 -0.65 -4.60 -8.22
CA VAL A 21 0.26 -5.24 -7.25
C VAL A 21 -0.31 -5.13 -5.83
N ALA A 22 -0.83 -3.96 -5.43
CA ALA A 22 -1.43 -3.76 -4.11
C ALA A 22 -2.63 -4.69 -3.89
N LEU A 23 -3.52 -4.82 -4.88
CA LEU A 23 -4.66 -5.73 -4.81
C LEU A 23 -4.22 -7.19 -4.72
N HIS A 24 -3.18 -7.59 -5.45
CA HIS A 24 -2.62 -8.93 -5.36
C HIS A 24 -2.08 -9.25 -3.96
N MET A 25 -1.30 -8.34 -3.35
CA MET A 25 -0.78 -8.49 -1.99
C MET A 25 -1.92 -8.51 -0.96
N PHE A 26 -2.90 -7.63 -1.09
CA PHE A 26 -4.06 -7.58 -0.20
C PHE A 26 -4.89 -8.86 -0.27
N ALA A 27 -5.11 -9.42 -1.46
CA ALA A 27 -5.83 -10.66 -1.64
C ALA A 27 -5.16 -11.86 -0.94
N GLN A 28 -3.83 -11.89 -0.88
CA GLN A 28 -3.09 -12.93 -0.15
C GLN A 28 -3.35 -12.86 1.37
N LEU A 29 -3.47 -11.66 1.95
CA LEU A 29 -3.82 -11.47 3.37
C LEU A 29 -5.26 -11.91 3.65
N GLN A 30 -6.19 -11.62 2.75
CA GLN A 30 -7.61 -11.93 2.90
C GLN A 30 -7.94 -13.42 2.70
N SER A 31 -7.06 -14.22 2.10
CA SER A 31 -7.30 -15.63 1.81
C SER A 31 -7.55 -16.50 3.06
N HIS A 32 -7.10 -16.06 4.23
CA HIS A 32 -7.28 -16.74 5.51
C HIS A 32 -8.57 -16.32 6.25
N GLN A 33 -9.20 -15.22 5.86
CA GLN A 33 -10.49 -14.76 6.43
C GLN A 33 -11.67 -15.34 5.63
N LYS A 34 -11.86 -16.66 5.70
CA LYS A 34 -12.91 -17.36 4.97
C LYS A 34 -14.29 -16.74 5.18
N LEU A 35 -14.97 -16.43 4.08
CA LEU A 35 -16.43 -16.19 3.91
C LEU A 35 -17.01 -14.79 4.22
N ALA A 36 -16.45 -13.97 5.08
CA ALA A 36 -17.06 -12.66 5.36
C ALA A 36 -16.72 -11.57 4.32
N VAL A 37 -15.60 -11.72 3.61
CA VAL A 37 -15.02 -10.67 2.73
C VAL A 37 -15.52 -10.75 1.30
N LEU A 38 -16.03 -11.89 0.82
CA LEU A 38 -16.63 -12.01 -0.52
C LEU A 38 -17.87 -11.11 -0.73
N ARG A 39 -18.43 -10.53 0.33
CA ARG A 39 -19.56 -9.58 0.29
C ARG A 39 -19.16 -8.11 0.28
N ASN A 40 -17.90 -7.78 0.49
CA ASN A 40 -17.51 -6.37 0.60
C ASN A 40 -16.31 -6.04 -0.29
N GLU A 41 -16.55 -5.74 -1.56
CA GLU A 41 -15.55 -5.24 -2.52
C GLU A 41 -14.99 -3.84 -2.14
N ARG A 42 -15.56 -3.19 -1.12
CA ARG A 42 -15.23 -1.81 -0.74
C ARG A 42 -13.78 -1.60 -0.28
N PRO A 43 -13.16 -2.48 0.56
CA PRO A 43 -11.77 -2.29 0.97
C PRO A 43 -10.80 -2.36 -0.21
N GLY A 44 -10.94 -3.36 -1.08
CA GLY A 44 -10.11 -3.49 -2.28
C GLY A 44 -10.25 -2.29 -3.21
N ARG A 45 -11.46 -1.76 -3.38
CA ARG A 45 -11.70 -0.57 -4.21
C ARG A 45 -11.02 0.67 -3.66
N LYS A 46 -11.07 0.89 -2.33
CA LYS A 46 -10.38 2.01 -1.68
C LYS A 46 -8.86 1.89 -1.83
N LEU A 47 -8.31 0.69 -1.65
CA LEU A 47 -6.91 0.41 -1.89
C LEU A 47 -6.50 0.70 -3.34
N ALA A 48 -7.30 0.25 -4.31
CA ALA A 48 -7.05 0.53 -5.73
C ALA A 48 -7.01 2.03 -6.03
N TRP A 49 -7.93 2.80 -5.48
CA TRP A 49 -7.95 4.26 -5.66
C TRP A 49 -6.75 4.94 -4.98
N ALA A 50 -6.38 4.53 -3.75
CA ALA A 50 -5.20 5.06 -3.08
C ALA A 50 -3.93 4.77 -3.89
N ALA A 51 -3.80 3.57 -4.44
CA ALA A 51 -2.68 3.17 -5.29
C ALA A 51 -2.60 4.00 -6.59
N GLN A 52 -3.75 4.27 -7.24
CA GLN A 52 -3.78 5.11 -8.45
C GLN A 52 -3.45 6.58 -8.17
N LEU A 53 -3.67 7.04 -6.94
CA LEU A 53 -3.49 8.43 -6.53
C LEU A 53 -2.25 8.67 -5.66
N HIS A 54 -1.42 7.65 -5.43
CA HIS A 54 -0.32 7.76 -4.47
C HIS A 54 0.72 8.85 -4.84
N GLU A 55 0.86 9.16 -6.13
CA GLU A 55 1.75 10.23 -6.62
C GLU A 55 1.02 11.57 -6.91
N ILE A 56 -0.27 11.72 -6.56
CA ILE A 56 -1.06 12.92 -6.90
C ILE A 56 -0.42 14.23 -6.41
N GLY A 57 0.30 14.19 -5.31
CA GLY A 57 0.99 15.35 -4.74
C GLY A 57 2.28 15.74 -5.45
N SER A 58 2.81 14.92 -6.35
CA SER A 58 4.07 15.18 -7.07
C SER A 58 4.03 16.45 -7.95
N ARG A 59 2.83 16.87 -8.34
CA ARG A 59 2.61 18.14 -9.07
C ARG A 59 2.84 19.38 -8.22
N ILE A 60 2.73 19.27 -6.90
CA ILE A 60 3.05 20.36 -5.97
C ILE A 60 4.55 20.37 -5.71
N SER A 61 5.10 19.24 -5.28
CA SER A 61 6.53 19.05 -5.07
C SER A 61 6.89 17.56 -5.04
N HIS A 62 8.07 17.21 -5.54
CA HIS A 62 8.63 15.88 -5.37
C HIS A 62 9.06 15.60 -3.91
N ALA A 63 9.47 16.65 -3.18
CA ALA A 63 9.68 16.52 -1.75
C ALA A 63 8.33 16.35 -1.06
N ASP A 64 8.24 15.35 -0.18
CA ASP A 64 7.03 15.11 0.63
C ASP A 64 5.72 14.96 -0.16
N TYR A 65 5.78 14.51 -1.42
CA TYR A 65 4.59 14.40 -2.28
C TYR A 65 3.45 13.58 -1.66
N HIS A 66 3.74 12.62 -0.79
CA HIS A 66 2.73 11.88 -0.05
C HIS A 66 1.90 12.76 0.88
N LYS A 67 2.51 13.79 1.50
CA LYS A 67 1.82 14.77 2.33
C LYS A 67 0.95 15.69 1.48
N HIS A 68 1.48 16.17 0.36
CA HIS A 68 0.70 16.96 -0.59
C HIS A 68 -0.46 16.18 -1.18
N GLY A 69 -0.26 14.89 -1.48
CA GLY A 69 -1.31 14.01 -1.96
C GLY A 69 -2.41 13.79 -0.92
N ALA A 70 -2.05 13.57 0.32
CA ALA A 70 -3.01 13.47 1.42
C ALA A 70 -3.83 14.76 1.59
N TYR A 71 -3.17 15.91 1.57
CA TYR A 71 -3.84 17.21 1.65
C TYR A 71 -4.82 17.43 0.49
N ILE A 72 -4.42 17.09 -0.74
CA ILE A 72 -5.31 17.18 -1.90
C ILE A 72 -6.56 16.33 -1.70
N LEU A 73 -6.42 15.09 -1.24
CA LEU A 73 -7.56 14.18 -1.02
C LEU A 73 -8.47 14.65 0.10
N GLU A 74 -7.90 15.10 1.22
CA GLU A 74 -8.64 15.61 2.38
C GLU A 74 -9.50 16.82 2.04
N ASN A 75 -9.01 17.69 1.14
CA ASN A 75 -9.66 18.95 0.77
C ASN A 75 -10.31 18.90 -0.63
N SER A 76 -10.50 17.70 -1.19
CA SER A 76 -11.12 17.56 -2.50
C SER A 76 -12.63 17.44 -2.40
N ASP A 77 -13.32 18.21 -3.22
CA ASP A 77 -14.74 17.96 -3.52
C ASP A 77 -14.84 16.87 -4.60
N ALA A 78 -14.85 15.61 -4.15
CA ALA A 78 -14.96 14.45 -5.03
C ALA A 78 -16.38 13.88 -4.98
N MET A 79 -17.21 14.26 -5.97
CA MET A 79 -18.60 13.77 -6.08
C MET A 79 -18.66 12.25 -5.97
N GLY A 80 -19.58 11.77 -5.11
CA GLY A 80 -19.80 10.34 -4.85
C GLY A 80 -18.90 9.75 -3.74
N PHE A 81 -18.13 10.56 -3.03
CA PHE A 81 -17.36 10.17 -1.85
C PHE A 81 -17.85 10.90 -0.61
N THR A 82 -17.93 10.19 0.49
CA THR A 82 -18.13 10.79 1.81
C THR A 82 -16.81 11.37 2.34
N LEU A 83 -16.89 12.31 3.28
CA LEU A 83 -15.69 12.86 3.94
C LEU A 83 -14.85 11.77 4.60
N SER A 84 -15.49 10.78 5.24
CA SER A 84 -14.78 9.65 5.87
C SER A 84 -14.07 8.75 4.85
N GLU A 85 -14.60 8.61 3.64
CA GLU A 85 -13.92 7.87 2.57
C GLU A 85 -12.72 8.63 2.02
N LEU A 86 -12.84 9.93 1.83
CA LEU A 86 -11.72 10.79 1.42
C LEU A 86 -10.64 10.84 2.49
N HIS A 87 -11.02 10.94 3.75
CA HIS A 87 -10.09 10.87 4.88
C HIS A 87 -9.33 9.54 4.91
N ARG A 88 -10.01 8.40 4.76
CA ARG A 88 -9.34 7.10 4.68
C ARG A 88 -8.37 7.00 3.49
N LEU A 89 -8.74 7.53 2.33
CA LEU A 89 -7.87 7.59 1.17
C LEU A 89 -6.67 8.50 1.41
N SER A 90 -6.87 9.65 2.04
CA SER A 90 -5.79 10.58 2.40
C SER A 90 -4.77 9.93 3.32
N LEU A 91 -5.22 9.16 4.33
CA LEU A 91 -4.34 8.43 5.25
C LEU A 91 -3.55 7.32 4.54
N LEU A 92 -4.16 6.57 3.60
CA LEU A 92 -3.44 5.59 2.79
C LEU A 92 -2.37 6.25 1.93
N VAL A 93 -2.71 7.36 1.28
CA VAL A 93 -1.75 8.13 0.47
C VAL A 93 -0.68 8.79 1.34
N LEU A 94 -1.00 9.28 2.53
CA LEU A 94 0.00 9.77 3.48
C LEU A 94 0.96 8.67 3.91
N GLY A 95 0.42 7.48 4.18
CA GLY A 95 1.14 6.36 4.76
C GLY A 95 1.92 5.49 3.77
N HIS A 96 1.71 5.62 2.45
CA HIS A 96 2.35 4.73 1.47
C HIS A 96 3.88 4.82 1.44
N ARG A 97 4.44 5.85 2.07
CA ARG A 97 5.89 6.03 2.30
C ARG A 97 6.14 6.82 3.58
N GLY A 98 7.40 6.93 3.96
CA GLY A 98 7.79 7.69 5.14
C GLY A 98 7.61 6.91 6.45
N LYS A 99 7.61 7.63 7.58
CA LYS A 99 7.70 7.04 8.93
C LYS A 99 6.31 6.67 9.45
N LEU A 100 6.00 5.38 9.54
CA LEU A 100 4.72 4.86 10.04
C LEU A 100 4.35 5.40 11.44
N ARG A 101 5.33 5.54 12.34
CA ARG A 101 5.12 6.06 13.71
C ARG A 101 4.59 7.50 13.79
N LYS A 102 4.57 8.23 12.66
CA LYS A 102 4.06 9.60 12.57
C LYS A 102 2.64 9.66 12.01
N LEU A 103 2.06 8.51 11.65
CA LEU A 103 0.69 8.45 11.18
C LEU A 103 -0.25 8.45 12.38
N GLU A 104 -1.24 9.33 12.34
CA GLU A 104 -2.33 9.37 13.30
C GLU A 104 -3.46 8.46 12.80
N ILE A 105 -3.29 7.15 12.99
CA ILE A 105 -4.20 6.11 12.53
C ILE A 105 -4.57 5.18 13.69
N ASP A 106 -5.73 4.54 13.57
CA ASP A 106 -6.12 3.46 14.47
C ASP A 106 -5.38 2.17 14.06
N PHE A 107 -4.44 1.73 14.91
CA PHE A 107 -3.70 0.48 14.72
C PHE A 107 -4.54 -0.78 15.01
N GLU A 108 -5.77 -0.63 15.52
CA GLU A 108 -6.73 -1.74 15.71
C GLU A 108 -7.62 -1.92 14.46
N ASP A 109 -7.66 -0.98 13.51
CA ASP A 109 -8.30 -1.18 12.19
C ASP A 109 -7.42 -2.10 11.32
N GLU A 110 -7.52 -3.41 11.55
CA GLU A 110 -6.74 -4.43 10.85
C GLU A 110 -6.85 -4.31 9.33
N VAL A 111 -8.05 -4.02 8.81
CA VAL A 111 -8.29 -3.87 7.37
C VAL A 111 -7.52 -2.68 6.81
N PHE A 112 -7.45 -1.58 7.56
CA PHE A 112 -6.64 -0.42 7.17
C PHE A 112 -5.15 -0.76 7.15
N ILE A 113 -4.68 -1.45 8.18
CA ILE A 113 -3.26 -1.84 8.30
C ILE A 113 -2.86 -2.81 7.17
N GLU A 114 -3.72 -3.76 6.82
CA GLU A 114 -3.50 -4.66 5.68
C GLU A 114 -3.47 -3.91 4.35
N GLN A 115 -4.38 -2.94 4.15
CA GLN A 115 -4.36 -2.06 2.97
C GLN A 115 -3.08 -1.24 2.91
N LEU A 116 -2.66 -0.66 4.03
CA LEU A 116 -1.46 0.15 4.13
C LEU A 116 -0.21 -0.67 3.80
N LEU A 117 -0.07 -1.86 4.36
CA LEU A 117 1.04 -2.77 4.05
C LEU A 117 1.05 -3.12 2.56
N ALA A 118 -0.09 -3.55 2.02
CA ALA A 118 -0.20 -3.93 0.62
C ALA A 118 0.19 -2.78 -0.32
N LEU A 119 -0.23 -1.55 0.00
CA LEU A 119 0.13 -0.36 -0.77
C LEU A 119 1.63 -0.05 -0.69
N ARG A 120 2.23 -0.10 0.48
CA ARG A 120 3.66 0.15 0.69
C ARG A 120 4.52 -0.86 -0.05
N LEU A 121 4.19 -2.16 0.06
CA LEU A 121 4.87 -3.21 -0.68
C LEU A 121 4.73 -3.03 -2.19
N ALA A 122 3.54 -2.65 -2.67
CA ALA A 122 3.32 -2.40 -4.10
C ALA A 122 4.17 -1.24 -4.63
N VAL A 123 4.27 -0.14 -3.88
CA VAL A 123 5.11 1.01 -4.25
C VAL A 123 6.59 0.60 -4.30
N ILE A 124 7.06 -0.18 -3.30
CA ILE A 124 8.42 -0.71 -3.28
C ILE A 124 8.68 -1.62 -4.50
N LEU A 125 7.79 -2.55 -4.78
CA LEU A 125 7.97 -3.52 -5.85
C LEU A 125 7.90 -2.87 -7.25
N CYS A 126 7.12 -1.80 -7.39
CA CYS A 126 6.96 -1.06 -8.65
C CYS A 126 7.95 0.10 -8.82
N HIS A 127 8.96 0.27 -7.94
CA HIS A 127 9.87 1.42 -7.94
C HIS A 127 10.59 1.64 -9.29
N ALA A 128 10.87 0.55 -10.01
CA ALA A 128 11.52 0.60 -11.33
C ALA A 128 10.55 0.91 -12.49
N ARG A 129 9.28 1.21 -12.21
CA ARG A 129 8.19 1.44 -13.18
C ARG A 129 8.01 0.28 -14.18
N ARG A 130 8.28 -0.94 -13.74
CA ARG A 130 8.10 -2.21 -14.47
C ARG A 130 7.20 -3.14 -13.66
N ASP A 131 6.60 -4.10 -14.32
CA ASP A 131 5.83 -5.15 -13.65
C ASP A 131 6.78 -6.04 -12.83
N PRO A 132 6.56 -6.17 -11.51
CA PRO A 132 7.38 -7.02 -10.66
C PRO A 132 7.04 -8.51 -10.85
N ASP A 133 8.01 -9.38 -10.55
CA ASP A 133 7.78 -10.82 -10.43
C ASP A 133 7.09 -11.14 -9.10
N LEU A 134 5.76 -11.24 -9.13
CA LEU A 134 4.93 -11.55 -7.98
C LEU A 134 4.89 -13.06 -7.66
N GLY A 135 5.15 -13.94 -8.64
CA GLY A 135 5.15 -15.38 -8.44
C GLY A 135 6.23 -15.89 -7.49
N GLY A 136 7.24 -15.04 -7.21
CA GLY A 136 8.29 -15.32 -6.25
C GLY A 136 8.02 -14.82 -4.84
N LEU A 137 6.86 -14.19 -4.59
CA LEU A 137 6.53 -13.52 -3.33
C LEU A 137 5.25 -14.09 -2.72
N GLN A 138 5.29 -14.37 -1.43
CA GLN A 138 4.12 -14.82 -0.69
C GLN A 138 3.98 -14.01 0.60
N LEU A 139 2.86 -13.30 0.72
CA LEU A 139 2.50 -12.50 1.88
C LEU A 139 1.43 -13.24 2.70
N SER A 140 1.61 -13.33 4.00
CA SER A 140 0.68 -13.99 4.90
C SER A 140 0.62 -13.30 6.25
N ARG A 141 -0.43 -13.62 7.02
CA ARG A 141 -0.56 -13.28 8.44
C ARG A 141 -0.54 -14.60 9.22
N PRO A 142 0.57 -14.94 9.91
CA PRO A 142 0.65 -16.16 10.70
C PRO A 142 -0.38 -16.16 11.82
N ALA A 143 -1.14 -17.27 11.97
CA ALA A 143 -2.19 -17.37 12.99
C ALA A 143 -1.66 -17.48 14.43
N ASP A 144 -0.40 -17.86 14.59
CA ASP A 144 0.30 -18.03 15.87
C ASP A 144 0.96 -16.73 16.37
N ARG A 145 0.93 -15.67 15.58
CA ARG A 145 1.57 -14.39 15.88
C ARG A 145 0.61 -13.23 15.68
N ASP A 146 0.19 -12.64 16.78
CA ASP A 146 -0.66 -11.46 16.72
C ASP A 146 0.08 -10.27 16.10
N LYS A 147 -0.63 -9.44 15.36
CA LYS A 147 -0.13 -8.22 14.70
C LYS A 147 1.18 -8.41 13.93
N THR A 148 1.36 -9.58 13.30
CA THR A 148 2.56 -9.91 12.53
C THR A 148 2.21 -10.28 11.09
N PHE A 149 2.92 -9.71 10.15
CA PHE A 149 2.91 -10.12 8.74
C PHE A 149 4.20 -10.85 8.39
N SER A 150 4.12 -11.78 7.46
CA SER A 150 5.27 -12.51 6.93
C SER A 150 5.30 -12.42 5.41
N LEU A 151 6.39 -11.90 4.86
CA LEU A 151 6.67 -11.91 3.42
C LEU A 151 7.80 -12.87 3.14
N SER A 152 7.56 -13.89 2.33
CA SER A 152 8.58 -14.83 1.89
C SER A 152 8.90 -14.66 0.42
N CYS A 153 10.20 -14.81 0.08
CA CYS A 153 10.70 -14.78 -1.28
C CYS A 153 11.18 -16.19 -1.68
N ARG A 154 10.92 -16.59 -2.91
CA ARG A 154 11.51 -17.83 -3.45
C ARG A 154 13.04 -17.74 -3.53
N PRO A 155 13.76 -18.87 -3.56
CA PRO A 155 15.21 -18.88 -3.70
C PRO A 155 15.67 -18.05 -4.89
N LYS A 156 16.77 -17.30 -4.73
CA LYS A 156 17.38 -16.40 -5.73
C LYS A 156 16.55 -15.16 -6.12
N TRP A 157 15.34 -14.96 -5.57
CA TRP A 157 14.55 -13.76 -5.89
C TRP A 157 15.32 -12.48 -5.53
N ALA A 158 15.92 -12.42 -4.35
CA ALA A 158 16.71 -11.26 -3.91
C ALA A 158 17.94 -11.00 -4.80
N GLN A 159 18.54 -12.03 -5.36
CA GLN A 159 19.66 -11.89 -6.29
C GLN A 159 19.22 -11.29 -7.63
N ASN A 160 18.03 -11.66 -8.10
CA ASN A 160 17.45 -11.16 -9.34
C ASN A 160 16.90 -9.73 -9.19
N TYR A 161 16.47 -9.35 -7.96
CA TYR A 161 15.86 -8.06 -7.66
C TYR A 161 16.52 -7.39 -6.44
N PRO A 162 17.84 -7.11 -6.48
CA PRO A 162 18.61 -6.68 -5.30
C PRO A 162 18.12 -5.35 -4.72
N GLN A 163 17.68 -4.42 -5.56
CA GLN A 163 17.16 -3.13 -5.11
C GLN A 163 15.81 -3.30 -4.39
N SER A 164 14.88 -4.09 -4.94
CA SER A 164 13.62 -4.39 -4.27
C SER A 164 13.85 -5.11 -2.95
N ALA A 165 14.77 -6.07 -2.91
CA ALA A 165 15.12 -6.78 -1.68
C ALA A 165 15.70 -5.83 -0.61
N HIS A 166 16.54 -4.87 -1.01
CA HIS A 166 17.05 -3.84 -0.10
C HIS A 166 15.91 -2.99 0.47
N LEU A 167 15.03 -2.48 -0.38
CA LEU A 167 13.89 -1.67 0.04
C LEU A 167 12.91 -2.44 0.94
N LEU A 168 12.71 -3.74 0.72
CA LEU A 168 11.90 -4.59 1.59
C LEU A 168 12.53 -4.76 2.98
N ARG A 169 13.86 -4.86 3.09
CA ARG A 169 14.54 -4.90 4.40
C ARG A 169 14.40 -3.57 5.15
N GLU A 170 14.49 -2.44 4.47
CA GLU A 170 14.22 -1.12 5.07
C GLU A 170 12.77 -1.01 5.55
N GLU A 171 11.83 -1.58 4.80
CA GLU A 171 10.42 -1.60 5.18
C GLU A 171 10.18 -2.39 6.48
N VAL A 172 10.85 -3.54 6.67
CA VAL A 172 10.81 -4.29 7.94
C VAL A 172 11.15 -3.39 9.13
N LEU A 173 12.21 -2.56 9.01
CA LEU A 173 12.62 -1.65 10.07
C LEU A 173 11.58 -0.54 10.36
N ALA A 174 10.80 -0.15 9.35
CA ALA A 174 9.72 0.82 9.52
C ALA A 174 8.58 0.24 10.37
N TRP A 175 8.23 -1.05 10.14
CA TRP A 175 7.17 -1.75 10.85
C TRP A 175 7.54 -2.10 12.30
N GLN A 176 8.81 -2.23 12.65
CA GLN A 176 9.26 -2.43 14.04
C GLN A 176 8.97 -1.24 14.98
N LYS A 177 8.55 -0.09 14.46
CA LYS A 177 8.33 1.15 15.22
C LYS A 177 6.86 1.44 15.52
N ILE A 178 5.99 0.48 15.26
CA ILE A 178 4.55 0.53 15.48
C ILE A 178 4.08 -0.78 16.13
N PRO A 179 2.82 -0.92 16.60
CA PRO A 179 2.32 -2.15 17.22
C PRO A 179 2.29 -3.38 16.31
N TRP A 180 2.45 -3.20 15.00
CA TRP A 180 2.51 -4.27 14.02
C TRP A 180 3.93 -4.55 13.57
N SER A 181 4.22 -5.77 13.17
CA SER A 181 5.53 -6.17 12.65
C SER A 181 5.44 -6.80 11.27
N LEU A 182 6.52 -6.66 10.51
CA LEU A 182 6.74 -7.37 9.24
C LEU A 182 7.97 -8.22 9.37
N THR A 183 7.88 -9.50 9.03
CA THR A 183 9.02 -10.41 8.93
C THR A 183 9.31 -10.73 7.46
N LEU A 184 10.58 -10.94 7.14
CA LEU A 184 11.04 -11.21 5.80
C LEU A 184 11.87 -12.49 5.78
N SER A 185 11.60 -13.40 4.83
CA SER A 185 12.36 -14.64 4.67
C SER A 185 12.71 -14.88 3.20
N GLY A 186 13.94 -15.32 2.93
CA GLY A 186 14.42 -15.61 1.56
C GLY A 186 14.76 -14.38 0.71
N CYS A 187 14.62 -13.15 1.25
CA CYS A 187 14.93 -11.91 0.52
C CYS A 187 16.20 -11.22 1.01
#